data_182186610e6ff35529cbfc21d4a9855c
#
_entry.id   182186610e6ff35529cbfc21d4a9855c
#
_cell.length_a   1.000
_cell.length_b   1.000
_cell.length_c   1.000
_cell.angle_alpha   90.00
_cell.angle_beta   90.00
_cell.angle_gamma   90.00
#
_symmetry.space_group_name_H-M   'P 1'
#
loop_
_entity.id
_entity.type
_entity.pdbx_description
1 polymer ?
#
loop_
_entity_poly.entity_id
_entity_poly.type
_entity_poly.pdbx_seq_one_letter_code
_entity_poly.pdbx_strand_id
1 'polypeptide(L)'
;MYNTKSKEKLYSFFIINKEKSFSGNDLMDIFSDEMDKSTIYRQLKKLENKKFLRKSFNSNRNIYEYQYLNSLNENLHLTCNKCGKTINLNCKIADSFMAHILNDHGFNIDNYSSTIYGLCKECE
;
A
#
# COMPACT_ATOMS: atom_id res chain seq x y z
N MET A 1 15.85 11.95 19.40
CA MET A 1 15.48 11.80 19.14
C MET A 1 14.65 12.00 18.58
N TYR A 2 14.16 12.01 18.46
CA TYR A 2 13.45 12.58 17.74
C TYR A 2 12.76 11.79 16.77
N ASN A 3 13.23 10.98 16.16
CA ASN A 3 12.71 10.08 15.15
C ASN A 3 11.65 9.14 15.67
N THR A 4 11.69 8.82 16.94
CA THR A 4 10.70 7.95 17.57
C THR A 4 9.31 8.55 17.48
N LYS A 5 9.20 9.84 17.73
CA LYS A 5 7.91 10.50 17.68
C LYS A 5 7.33 10.55 16.28
N SER A 6 8.17 10.86 15.29
CA SER A 6 7.76 10.89 13.90
C SER A 6 7.29 9.53 13.44
N LYS A 7 8.02 8.50 13.82
CA LYS A 7 7.68 7.13 13.47
C LYS A 7 6.32 6.73 14.06
N GLU A 8 6.09 7.08 15.33
CA GLU A 8 4.83 6.74 16.00
C GLU A 8 3.65 7.45 15.37
N LYS A 9 3.83 8.70 14.97
CA LYS A 9 2.76 9.46 14.33
C LYS A 9 2.36 8.83 12.99
N LEU A 10 3.34 8.49 12.17
CA LEU A 10 3.06 7.84 10.89
C LEU A 10 2.48 6.45 11.10
N TYR A 11 3.02 5.71 12.04
CA TYR A 11 2.54 4.37 12.34
C TYR A 11 1.05 4.40 12.70
N SER A 12 0.69 5.28 13.64
CA SER A 12 -0.71 5.42 14.07
C SER A 12 -1.62 5.90 12.95
N PHE A 13 -1.12 6.85 12.15
CA PHE A 13 -1.89 7.40 11.04
C PHE A 13 -2.28 6.32 10.04
N PHE A 14 -1.33 5.47 9.67
CA PHE A 14 -1.59 4.41 8.71
C PHE A 14 -2.51 3.33 9.27
N ILE A 15 -2.42 3.03 10.56
CA ILE A 15 -3.33 2.07 11.18
C ILE A 15 -4.76 2.60 11.22
N ILE A 16 -4.92 3.87 11.59
CA ILE A 16 -6.24 4.49 11.64
C ILE A 16 -6.86 4.56 10.25
N ASN A 17 -6.03 4.80 9.23
CA ASN A 17 -6.47 4.91 7.85
C ASN A 17 -6.05 3.70 7.01
N LYS A 18 -6.14 2.51 7.59
CA LYS A 18 -5.57 1.30 6.98
C LYS A 18 -6.13 0.94 5.61
N GLU A 19 -7.31 1.46 5.27
CA GLU A 19 -7.90 1.16 3.97
C GLU A 19 -7.59 2.21 2.92
N LYS A 20 -6.79 3.21 3.26
CA LYS A 20 -6.44 4.30 2.36
C LYS A 20 -4.97 4.28 2.02
N SER A 21 -4.65 4.79 0.83
CA SER A 21 -3.27 4.93 0.37
C SER A 21 -2.88 6.40 0.34
N PHE A 22 -1.64 6.69 0.67
CA PHE A 22 -1.14 8.07 0.71
C PHE A 22 0.22 8.16 0.03
N SER A 23 0.42 9.20 -0.77
CA SER A 23 1.73 9.48 -1.34
C SER A 23 2.58 10.24 -0.32
N GLY A 24 3.87 10.35 -0.60
CA GLY A 24 4.74 11.18 0.22
C GLY A 24 4.27 12.62 0.27
N ASN A 25 3.79 13.14 -0.88
CA ASN A 25 3.27 14.51 -0.93
C ASN A 25 2.02 14.68 -0.07
N ASP A 26 1.12 13.68 -0.07
CA ASP A 26 -0.05 13.72 0.79
C ASP A 26 0.36 13.84 2.26
N LEU A 27 1.36 13.06 2.65
CA LEU A 27 1.83 13.06 4.03
C LEU A 27 2.54 14.35 4.39
N MET A 28 3.24 14.95 3.43
CA MET A 28 3.88 16.24 3.65
C MET A 28 2.84 17.31 3.95
N ASP A 29 1.71 17.28 3.25
CA ASP A 29 0.63 18.23 3.52
C ASP A 29 -0.01 17.98 4.87
N ILE A 30 -0.20 16.72 5.23
CA ILE A 30 -0.86 16.37 6.50
C ILE A 30 0.04 16.70 7.69
N PHE A 31 1.34 16.42 7.58
CA PHE A 31 2.29 16.58 8.68
C PHE A 31 3.24 17.74 8.48
N SER A 32 2.85 18.76 7.72
CA SER A 32 3.75 19.86 7.34
C SER A 32 4.36 20.58 8.54
N ASP A 33 3.61 20.70 9.64
CA ASP A 33 4.08 21.41 10.83
C ASP A 33 4.90 20.54 11.77
N GLU A 34 4.94 19.23 11.51
CA GLU A 34 5.53 18.28 12.46
C GLU A 34 6.75 17.54 11.90
N MET A 35 6.82 17.37 10.60
CA MET A 35 7.90 16.62 9.97
C MET A 35 8.30 17.25 8.65
N ASP A 36 9.60 17.23 8.36
CA ASP A 36 10.05 17.69 7.05
C ASP A 36 10.03 16.54 6.05
N LYS A 37 10.27 16.87 4.80
CA LYS A 37 10.23 15.90 3.70
C LYS A 37 11.19 14.74 3.92
N SER A 38 12.41 15.04 4.35
CA SER A 38 13.43 14.02 4.56
C SER A 38 13.00 13.01 5.62
N THR A 39 12.42 13.51 6.71
CA THR A 39 11.95 12.65 7.79
C THR A 39 10.83 11.74 7.31
N ILE A 40 9.87 12.30 6.57
CA ILE A 40 8.73 11.52 6.07
C ILE A 40 9.22 10.38 5.17
N TYR A 41 10.05 10.69 4.17
CA TYR A 41 10.51 9.66 3.24
C TYR A 41 11.40 8.62 3.90
N ARG A 42 12.22 9.04 4.86
CA ARG A 42 13.06 8.10 5.60
C ARG A 42 12.21 7.12 6.40
N GLN A 43 11.17 7.62 7.06
CA GLN A 43 10.29 6.75 7.85
C GLN A 43 9.45 5.84 6.94
N LEU A 44 8.99 6.35 5.81
CA LEU A 44 8.24 5.52 4.86
C LEU A 44 9.08 4.35 4.37
N LYS A 45 10.34 4.61 4.06
CA LYS A 45 11.22 3.55 3.60
C LYS A 45 11.46 2.51 4.68
N LYS A 46 11.65 2.94 5.91
CA LYS A 46 11.83 2.02 7.04
C LYS A 46 10.61 1.15 7.26
N LEU A 47 9.42 1.76 7.21
CA LEU A 47 8.17 1.03 7.42
C LEU A 47 7.90 0.07 6.27
N GLU A 48 8.26 0.45 5.06
CA GLU A 48 8.14 -0.45 3.91
C GLU A 48 9.09 -1.64 4.06
N ASN A 49 10.33 -1.40 4.45
CA ASN A 49 11.31 -2.45 4.63
C ASN A 49 10.90 -3.44 5.72
N LYS A 50 10.18 -2.98 6.72
CA LYS A 50 9.69 -3.84 7.80
C LYS A 50 8.38 -4.54 7.45
N LYS A 51 7.90 -4.35 6.23
CA LYS A 51 6.65 -4.95 5.77
C LYS A 51 5.43 -4.42 6.53
N PHE A 52 5.55 -3.22 7.08
CA PHE A 52 4.43 -2.54 7.71
C PHE A 52 3.61 -1.76 6.68
N LEU A 53 4.28 -1.21 5.68
CA LEU A 53 3.65 -0.48 4.58
C LEU A 53 3.88 -1.19 3.26
N ARG A 54 2.90 -1.07 2.39
CA ARG A 54 2.97 -1.55 1.03
C ARG A 54 3.06 -0.33 0.11
N LYS A 55 4.03 -0.34 -0.79
CA LYS A 55 4.21 0.73 -1.76
C LYS A 55 3.64 0.27 -3.10
N SER A 56 2.82 1.09 -3.72
CA SER A 56 2.26 0.78 -5.04
C SER A 56 2.19 2.04 -5.88
N PHE A 57 2.18 1.86 -7.20
CA PHE A 57 2.12 2.97 -8.12
C PHE A 57 0.67 3.25 -8.50
N ASN A 58 0.24 4.50 -8.33
CA ASN A 58 -1.09 4.94 -8.74
C ASN A 58 -0.97 5.59 -10.11
N SER A 59 -1.39 4.87 -11.15
CA SER A 59 -1.24 5.34 -12.52
C SER A 59 -2.12 6.55 -12.83
N ASN A 60 -3.24 6.71 -12.14
CA ASN A 60 -4.10 7.88 -12.34
C ASN A 60 -3.43 9.16 -11.86
N ARG A 61 -2.72 9.08 -10.74
CA ARG A 61 -2.03 10.22 -10.18
C ARG A 61 -0.57 10.27 -10.60
N ASN A 62 -0.08 9.21 -11.23
CA ASN A 62 1.32 9.09 -11.68
C ASN A 62 2.30 9.25 -10.53
N ILE A 63 1.98 8.68 -9.39
CA ILE A 63 2.85 8.72 -8.19
C ILE A 63 2.77 7.41 -7.44
N TYR A 64 3.76 7.19 -6.57
CA TYR A 64 3.73 6.05 -5.66
C TYR A 64 2.96 6.41 -4.40
N GLU A 65 2.24 5.43 -3.87
CA GLU A 65 1.46 5.58 -2.65
C GLU A 65 1.79 4.46 -1.68
N TYR A 66 1.56 4.71 -0.41
CA TYR A 66 1.83 3.77 0.66
C TYR A 66 0.53 3.46 1.40
N GLN A 67 0.38 2.21 1.77
CA GLN A 67 -0.80 1.76 2.51
C GLN A 67 -0.38 0.79 3.59
N TYR A 68 -1.10 0.80 4.71
CA TYR A 68 -0.87 -0.15 5.78
C TYR A 68 -0.99 -1.58 5.25
N LEU A 69 -0.01 -2.40 5.55
CA LEU A 69 0.01 -3.80 5.13
C LEU A 69 -0.23 -4.67 6.36
N ASN A 70 -1.46 -5.15 6.47
CA ASN A 70 -1.80 -6.06 7.56
C ASN A 70 -1.26 -7.44 7.19
N SER A 71 -0.43 -8.01 8.06
CA SER A 71 0.18 -9.31 7.79
C SER A 71 -0.86 -10.42 7.58
N LEU A 72 -2.06 -10.23 8.08
CA LEU A 72 -3.15 -11.17 7.85
C LEU A 72 -3.80 -10.99 6.48
N ASN A 73 -3.47 -9.88 5.80
CA ASN A 73 -4.04 -9.55 4.51
C ASN A 73 -2.96 -9.45 3.45
N GLU A 74 -2.05 -10.41 3.42
CA GLU A 74 -0.97 -10.47 2.44
C GLU A 74 -1.51 -10.99 1.12
N ASN A 75 -2.41 -10.25 0.52
CA ASN A 75 -3.12 -10.67 -0.67
C ASN A 75 -2.93 -9.71 -1.80
N LEU A 76 -3.33 -10.16 -2.99
CA LEU A 76 -3.35 -9.28 -4.14
C LEU A 76 -4.27 -8.10 -3.89
N HIS A 77 -3.95 -6.99 -4.51
CA HIS A 77 -4.77 -5.78 -4.44
C HIS A 77 -5.35 -5.47 -5.80
N LEU A 78 -6.56 -4.97 -5.82
CA LEU A 78 -7.20 -4.49 -7.04
C LEU A 78 -7.34 -2.98 -6.92
N THR A 79 -6.91 -2.26 -7.94
CA THR A 79 -6.99 -0.81 -7.91
C THR A 79 -7.73 -0.30 -9.14
N CYS A 80 -8.73 0.55 -8.91
CA CYS A 80 -9.47 1.18 -9.99
C CYS A 80 -8.64 2.30 -10.60
N ASN A 81 -8.44 2.24 -11.92
CA ASN A 81 -7.65 3.25 -12.63
C ASN A 81 -8.33 4.62 -12.63
N LYS A 82 -9.62 4.65 -12.42
CA LYS A 82 -10.36 5.89 -12.51
C LYS A 82 -10.53 6.61 -11.18
N CYS A 83 -11.04 5.92 -10.17
CA CYS A 83 -11.30 6.54 -8.88
C CYS A 83 -10.25 6.25 -7.82
N GLY A 84 -9.31 5.34 -8.11
CA GLY A 84 -8.25 5.01 -7.18
C GLY A 84 -8.63 4.07 -6.06
N LYS A 85 -9.86 3.58 -6.06
CA LYS A 85 -10.32 2.65 -5.02
C LYS A 85 -9.46 1.39 -5.02
N THR A 86 -9.02 0.97 -3.84
CA THR A 86 -8.21 -0.24 -3.70
C THR A 86 -8.96 -1.27 -2.88
N ILE A 87 -8.99 -2.49 -3.38
CA ILE A 87 -9.65 -3.63 -2.73
C ILE A 87 -8.62 -4.71 -2.47
N ASN A 88 -8.60 -5.23 -1.25
CA ASN A 88 -7.75 -6.38 -0.93
C ASN A 88 -8.47 -7.65 -1.38
N LEU A 89 -7.82 -8.42 -2.24
CA LEU A 89 -8.40 -9.65 -2.75
C LEU A 89 -8.12 -10.78 -1.77
N ASN A 90 -9.08 -11.02 -0.90
CA ASN A 90 -8.93 -11.98 0.21
C ASN A 90 -10.01 -13.06 0.10
N CYS A 91 -9.87 -13.94 -0.86
CA CYS A 91 -10.84 -15.01 -1.07
C CYS A 91 -10.14 -16.30 -1.49
N LYS A 92 -10.85 -17.41 -1.36
CA LYS A 92 -10.29 -18.72 -1.69
C LYS A 92 -9.91 -18.84 -3.15
N ILE A 93 -10.66 -18.18 -4.02
CA ILE A 93 -10.37 -18.22 -5.46
C ILE A 93 -9.03 -17.55 -5.74
N ALA A 94 -8.74 -16.44 -5.05
CA ALA A 94 -7.45 -15.77 -5.21
C ALA A 94 -6.31 -16.67 -4.74
N ASP A 95 -6.50 -17.37 -3.63
CA ASP A 95 -5.49 -18.30 -3.13
C ASP A 95 -5.26 -19.43 -4.12
N SER A 96 -6.33 -19.96 -4.70
CA SER A 96 -6.23 -21.02 -5.72
C SER A 96 -5.53 -20.51 -6.96
N PHE A 97 -5.81 -19.27 -7.36
CA PHE A 97 -5.17 -18.67 -8.52
C PHE A 97 -3.66 -18.55 -8.32
N MET A 98 -3.25 -18.08 -7.15
CA MET A 98 -1.82 -17.93 -6.87
C MET A 98 -1.12 -19.28 -6.78
N ALA A 99 -1.79 -20.28 -6.20
CA ALA A 99 -1.25 -21.63 -6.15
C ALA A 99 -1.12 -22.22 -7.55
N HIS A 100 -2.10 -21.98 -8.41
CA HIS A 100 -2.06 -22.44 -9.79
C HIS A 100 -0.87 -21.84 -10.54
N ILE A 101 -0.66 -20.52 -10.38
CA ILE A 101 0.47 -19.83 -11.04
C ILE A 101 1.80 -20.42 -10.56
N LEU A 102 1.91 -20.69 -9.27
CA LEU A 102 3.14 -21.26 -8.73
C LEU A 102 3.37 -22.69 -9.22
N ASN A 103 2.35 -23.54 -9.14
CA ASN A 103 2.49 -24.98 -9.43
C ASN A 103 2.56 -25.26 -10.93
N ASP A 104 1.75 -24.59 -11.73
CA ASP A 104 1.64 -24.91 -13.14
C ASP A 104 2.56 -24.05 -14.03
N HIS A 105 2.92 -22.86 -13.56
CA HIS A 105 3.74 -21.94 -14.34
C HIS A 105 5.08 -21.62 -13.69
N GLY A 106 5.32 -22.14 -12.50
CA GLY A 106 6.61 -21.93 -11.83
C GLY A 106 6.88 -20.49 -11.46
N PHE A 107 5.83 -19.72 -11.17
CA PHE A 107 5.96 -18.30 -10.91
C PHE A 107 5.31 -17.97 -9.57
N ASN A 108 6.07 -17.35 -8.68
CA ASN A 108 5.60 -16.99 -7.35
C ASN A 108 5.24 -15.50 -7.32
N ILE A 109 3.95 -15.20 -7.17
CA ILE A 109 3.47 -13.82 -7.15
C ILE A 109 3.83 -13.16 -5.83
N ASP A 110 4.34 -11.94 -5.92
CA ASP A 110 4.68 -11.16 -4.72
C ASP A 110 3.40 -10.51 -4.18
N ASN A 111 2.84 -11.10 -3.14
CA ASN A 111 1.58 -10.64 -2.54
C ASN A 111 1.69 -9.28 -1.88
N TYR A 112 2.89 -8.90 -1.45
CA TYR A 112 3.08 -7.64 -0.74
C TYR A 112 2.99 -6.42 -1.65
N SER A 113 3.39 -6.58 -2.89
CA SER A 113 3.46 -5.44 -3.80
C SER A 113 2.65 -5.62 -5.08
N SER A 114 2.01 -6.77 -5.27
CA SER A 114 1.28 -7.02 -6.51
C SER A 114 -0.08 -6.32 -6.51
N THR A 115 -0.38 -5.70 -7.64
CA THR A 115 -1.64 -4.99 -7.81
C THR A 115 -2.18 -5.24 -9.20
N ILE A 116 -3.47 -5.53 -9.28
CA ILE A 116 -4.16 -5.69 -10.56
C ILE A 116 -4.99 -4.44 -10.80
N TYR A 117 -4.81 -3.83 -11.94
CA TYR A 117 -5.48 -2.58 -12.30
C TYR A 117 -6.67 -2.84 -13.20
N GLY A 118 -7.71 -2.07 -13.03
CA GLY A 118 -8.92 -2.17 -13.83
C GLY A 118 -9.87 -1.07 -13.48
N LEU A 119 -11.16 -1.31 -13.71
CA LEU A 119 -12.21 -0.35 -13.38
C LEU A 119 -13.17 -0.99 -12.39
N CYS A 120 -13.51 -0.25 -11.34
CA CYS A 120 -14.51 -0.74 -10.40
C CYS A 120 -15.88 -0.61 -11.06
N LYS A 121 -16.86 -1.28 -10.47
CA LYS A 121 -18.18 -1.33 -11.04
C LYS A 121 -18.80 0.05 -11.22
N GLU A 122 -18.49 0.96 -10.32
CA GLU A 122 -19.04 2.31 -10.35
C GLU A 122 -18.41 3.19 -11.44
N CYS A 123 -17.21 2.82 -11.89
CA CYS A 123 -16.49 3.58 -12.90
C CYS A 123 -16.60 2.98 -14.30
N GLU A 124 -17.21 1.83 -14.40
CA GLU A 124 -17.31 1.09 -15.64
C GLU A 124 -18.29 1.68 -16.65
#